data_4a009f9082ce6ec0f0ece39531f287cf
#
_entry.id   4a009f9082ce6ec0f0ece39531f287cf
#
_cell.length_a   1.000
_cell.length_b   1.000
_cell.length_c   1.000
_cell.angle_alpha   90.00
_cell.angle_beta   90.00
_cell.angle_gamma   90.00
#
_symmetry.space_group_name_H-M   'P 1'
#
loop_
_entity.id
_entity.type
_entity.pdbx_description
1 polymer ?
#
loop_
_entity_poly.entity_id
_entity_poly.type
_entity_poly.pdbx_seq_one_letter_code
_entity_poly.pdbx_strand_id
1 'polypeptide(L)'
;MKNIYLFFTFFFSVVLITFLSSSFSTETKEEQLSIQNGEQIYAQLCMDCHGENGKGEGALIGTALNNQQFLNTFSDKDIYNMINNGRPATMMPNFSFIEEREQREIVSYIRSWQTKQIRHEAPSIIEGNTLNGEKLYSSNCAMCHGETGSGLLATSTAIANSNTLKQMSDIQMWITIAYGREDTRMGPSLKGLEGVKQLEEQDISDIVEYIREELFDKYDPGETGHNAH
;
A
#
# COMPACT_ATOMS: atom_id res chain seq x y z
N MET A 1 8.55 44.22 -45.50
CA MET A 1 9.12 42.98 -44.97
C MET A 1 8.88 42.77 -43.46
N LYS A 2 8.70 43.80 -42.65
CA LYS A 2 8.48 43.65 -41.17
C LYS A 2 7.10 43.01 -40.82
N ASN A 3 6.06 43.14 -41.63
CA ASN A 3 4.71 42.62 -41.32
C ASN A 3 4.53 41.10 -41.58
N ILE A 4 5.40 40.50 -42.41
CA ILE A 4 5.35 39.04 -42.69
C ILE A 4 5.90 38.21 -41.53
N TYR A 5 6.91 38.70 -40.83
CA TYR A 5 7.48 38.02 -39.68
C TYR A 5 6.54 38.01 -38.47
N LEU A 6 5.71 39.08 -38.31
CA LEU A 6 4.75 39.17 -37.22
C LEU A 6 3.57 38.16 -37.40
N PHE A 7 3.15 37.92 -38.64
CA PHE A 7 2.11 36.95 -38.96
C PHE A 7 2.58 35.50 -38.77
N PHE A 8 3.83 35.20 -39.13
CA PHE A 8 4.39 33.85 -38.96
C PHE A 8 4.61 33.50 -37.47
N THR A 9 5.08 34.46 -36.66
CA THR A 9 5.24 34.20 -35.21
C THR A 9 3.92 34.04 -34.48
N PHE A 10 2.89 34.77 -34.88
CA PHE A 10 1.54 34.63 -34.28
C PHE A 10 0.88 33.31 -34.67
N PHE A 11 1.01 32.88 -35.92
CA PHE A 11 0.47 31.62 -36.39
C PHE A 11 1.15 30.42 -35.76
N PHE A 12 2.47 30.46 -35.57
CA PHE A 12 3.24 29.40 -34.92
C PHE A 12 2.90 29.28 -33.42
N SER A 13 2.69 30.39 -32.72
CA SER A 13 2.29 30.37 -31.30
C SER A 13 0.85 29.86 -31.10
N VAL A 14 -0.07 30.20 -31.97
CA VAL A 14 -1.47 29.70 -31.89
C VAL A 14 -1.54 28.19 -32.17
N VAL A 15 -0.79 27.70 -33.17
CA VAL A 15 -0.72 26.27 -33.50
C VAL A 15 -0.07 25.49 -32.35
N LEU A 16 0.98 26.02 -31.72
CA LEU A 16 1.64 25.37 -30.59
C LEU A 16 0.73 25.29 -29.35
N ILE A 17 -0.04 26.34 -29.06
CA ILE A 17 -1.00 26.37 -27.94
C ILE A 17 -2.14 25.36 -28.17
N THR A 18 -2.64 25.22 -29.40
CA THR A 18 -3.72 24.26 -29.71
C THR A 18 -3.23 22.81 -29.63
N PHE A 19 -1.99 22.52 -30.02
CA PHE A 19 -1.42 21.18 -29.87
C PHE A 19 -1.20 20.81 -28.39
N LEU A 20 -0.72 21.73 -27.57
CA LEU A 20 -0.52 21.51 -26.13
C LEU A 20 -1.84 21.30 -25.38
N SER A 21 -2.89 22.06 -25.74
CA SER A 21 -4.20 21.90 -25.10
C SER A 21 -4.94 20.62 -25.49
N SER A 22 -4.76 20.15 -26.74
CA SER A 22 -5.37 18.89 -27.18
C SER A 22 -4.71 17.66 -26.55
N SER A 23 -3.38 17.66 -26.37
CA SER A 23 -2.67 16.57 -25.71
C SER A 23 -3.04 16.46 -24.23
N PHE A 24 -3.14 17.58 -23.53
CA PHE A 24 -3.53 17.60 -22.12
C PHE A 24 -4.98 17.10 -21.90
N SER A 25 -5.91 17.44 -22.79
CA SER A 25 -7.32 17.00 -22.67
C SER A 25 -7.53 15.51 -22.99
N THR A 26 -6.69 14.91 -23.84
CA THR A 26 -6.74 13.47 -24.12
C THR A 26 -6.17 12.66 -22.99
N GLU A 27 -5.06 13.08 -22.39
CA GLU A 27 -4.41 12.40 -21.27
C GLU A 27 -5.34 12.32 -20.05
N THR A 28 -6.00 13.41 -19.69
CA THR A 28 -6.99 13.40 -18.59
C THR A 28 -8.21 12.52 -18.88
N LYS A 29 -8.62 12.39 -20.13
CA LYS A 29 -9.76 11.55 -20.52
C LYS A 29 -9.41 10.06 -20.46
N GLU A 30 -8.20 9.68 -20.87
CA GLU A 30 -7.71 8.30 -20.78
C GLU A 30 -7.54 7.88 -19.31
N GLU A 31 -7.00 8.75 -18.47
CA GLU A 31 -6.87 8.51 -17.02
C GLU A 31 -8.25 8.31 -16.39
N GLN A 32 -9.22 9.14 -16.72
CA GLN A 32 -10.57 9.05 -16.18
C GLN A 32 -11.29 7.76 -16.62
N LEU A 33 -11.08 7.32 -17.86
CA LEU A 33 -11.59 6.05 -18.36
C LEU A 33 -10.94 4.87 -17.64
N SER A 34 -9.62 4.92 -17.42
CA SER A 34 -8.89 3.91 -16.65
C SER A 34 -9.43 3.77 -15.22
N ILE A 35 -9.71 4.88 -14.54
CA ILE A 35 -10.31 4.88 -13.20
C ILE A 35 -11.71 4.24 -13.23
N GLN A 36 -12.56 4.60 -14.20
CA GLN A 36 -13.92 4.05 -14.33
C GLN A 36 -13.92 2.53 -14.60
N ASN A 37 -13.04 2.07 -15.47
CA ASN A 37 -12.88 0.65 -15.74
C ASN A 37 -12.38 -0.09 -14.49
N GLY A 38 -11.39 0.47 -13.81
CA GLY A 38 -10.85 -0.07 -12.56
C GLY A 38 -11.90 -0.17 -11.46
N GLU A 39 -12.79 0.82 -11.34
CA GLU A 39 -13.93 0.81 -10.42
C GLU A 39 -14.86 -0.38 -10.68
N GLN A 40 -15.19 -0.62 -11.95
CA GLN A 40 -16.08 -1.74 -12.32
C GLN A 40 -15.46 -3.09 -11.97
N ILE A 41 -14.16 -3.27 -12.24
CA ILE A 41 -13.46 -4.52 -11.93
C ILE A 41 -13.31 -4.67 -10.40
N TYR A 42 -12.97 -3.60 -9.70
CA TYR A 42 -12.88 -3.57 -8.24
C TYR A 42 -14.20 -3.99 -7.59
N ALA A 43 -15.32 -3.47 -8.05
CA ALA A 43 -16.65 -3.81 -7.54
C ALA A 43 -16.98 -5.31 -7.69
N GLN A 44 -16.42 -5.98 -8.70
CA GLN A 44 -16.68 -7.40 -8.96
C GLN A 44 -15.74 -8.34 -8.19
N LEU A 45 -14.49 -7.92 -7.95
CA LEU A 45 -13.43 -8.82 -7.51
C LEU A 45 -12.80 -8.46 -6.15
N CYS A 46 -12.93 -7.22 -5.72
CA CYS A 46 -12.19 -6.69 -4.57
C CYS A 46 -13.09 -6.20 -3.43
N MET A 47 -14.28 -5.70 -3.79
CA MET A 47 -15.18 -5.00 -2.88
C MET A 47 -15.65 -5.87 -1.71
N ASP A 48 -15.91 -7.16 -1.93
CA ASP A 48 -16.38 -8.06 -0.88
C ASP A 48 -15.40 -8.20 0.30
N CYS A 49 -14.09 -8.07 0.01
CA CYS A 49 -13.06 -8.09 1.05
C CYS A 49 -12.68 -6.68 1.51
N HIS A 50 -12.44 -5.77 0.56
CA HIS A 50 -11.84 -4.47 0.87
C HIS A 50 -12.87 -3.37 1.13
N GLY A 51 -14.17 -3.66 0.96
CA GLY A 51 -15.26 -2.69 1.11
C GLY A 51 -15.48 -1.82 -0.13
N GLU A 52 -16.68 -1.25 -0.27
CA GLU A 52 -17.05 -0.41 -1.41
C GLU A 52 -16.11 0.79 -1.58
N ASN A 53 -15.71 1.38 -0.46
CA ASN A 53 -14.83 2.54 -0.44
C ASN A 53 -13.35 2.20 -0.13
N GLY A 54 -13.00 0.92 -0.16
CA GLY A 54 -11.64 0.45 0.10
C GLY A 54 -11.17 0.57 1.54
N LYS A 55 -12.07 0.76 2.51
CA LYS A 55 -11.72 0.97 3.92
C LYS A 55 -11.62 -0.32 4.74
N GLY A 56 -11.75 -1.48 4.12
CA GLY A 56 -11.65 -2.77 4.79
C GLY A 56 -12.94 -3.22 5.47
N GLU A 57 -14.06 -2.55 5.21
CA GLU A 57 -15.39 -2.88 5.74
C GLU A 57 -16.22 -3.81 4.83
N GLY A 58 -15.58 -4.61 4.02
CA GLY A 58 -16.24 -5.62 3.19
C GLY A 58 -16.88 -6.76 4.01
N ALA A 59 -17.72 -7.55 3.38
CA ALA A 59 -18.35 -8.73 4.01
C ALA A 59 -17.31 -9.77 4.47
N LEU A 60 -16.18 -9.83 3.75
CA LEU A 60 -14.98 -10.57 4.14
C LEU A 60 -13.91 -9.57 4.61
N ILE A 61 -13.06 -9.99 5.54
CA ILE A 61 -12.09 -9.08 6.17
C ILE A 61 -10.89 -8.88 5.26
N GLY A 62 -10.81 -7.73 4.63
CA GLY A 62 -9.66 -7.23 3.87
C GLY A 62 -8.97 -6.05 4.57
N THR A 63 -7.74 -5.77 4.18
CA THR A 63 -7.03 -4.57 4.66
C THR A 63 -7.57 -3.32 3.99
N ALA A 64 -7.57 -2.19 4.71
CA ALA A 64 -7.89 -0.89 4.13
C ALA A 64 -6.89 -0.52 3.02
N LEU A 65 -7.41 -0.27 1.82
CA LEU A 65 -6.66 0.21 0.65
C LEU A 65 -6.77 1.73 0.52
N ASN A 66 -7.96 2.28 0.80
CA ASN A 66 -8.21 3.72 0.88
C ASN A 66 -7.66 4.26 2.21
N ASN A 67 -6.35 4.32 2.29
CA ASN A 67 -5.60 4.72 3.46
C ASN A 67 -4.41 5.56 3.01
N GLN A 68 -4.31 6.81 3.48
CA GLN A 68 -3.32 7.75 2.96
C GLN A 68 -1.88 7.30 3.29
N GLN A 69 -1.64 6.67 4.44
CA GLN A 69 -0.32 6.12 4.73
C GLN A 69 0.04 5.02 3.72
N PHE A 70 -0.87 4.07 3.43
CA PHE A 70 -0.66 3.02 2.43
C PHE A 70 -0.40 3.62 1.04
N LEU A 71 -1.27 4.52 0.59
CA LEU A 71 -1.18 5.15 -0.73
C LEU A 71 0.08 6.01 -0.92
N ASN A 72 0.65 6.58 0.14
CA ASN A 72 1.89 7.34 0.09
C ASN A 72 3.16 6.48 0.27
N THR A 73 3.02 5.26 0.79
CA THR A 73 4.16 4.37 1.05
C THR A 73 4.41 3.40 -0.11
N PHE A 74 3.35 2.92 -0.75
CA PHE A 74 3.45 1.92 -1.82
C PHE A 74 3.28 2.56 -3.19
N SER A 75 4.18 2.23 -4.12
CA SER A 75 4.10 2.67 -5.52
C SER A 75 3.00 1.91 -6.28
N ASP A 76 2.64 2.41 -7.47
CA ASP A 76 1.70 1.71 -8.36
C ASP A 76 2.20 0.31 -8.72
N LYS A 77 3.52 0.16 -8.89
CA LYS A 77 4.15 -1.14 -9.13
C LYS A 77 3.99 -2.08 -7.95
N ASP A 78 4.10 -1.59 -6.72
CA ASP A 78 3.92 -2.40 -5.52
C ASP A 78 2.47 -2.88 -5.42
N ILE A 79 1.50 -1.98 -5.63
CA ILE A 79 0.07 -2.31 -5.62
C ILE A 79 -0.26 -3.32 -6.74
N TYR A 80 0.25 -3.10 -7.95
CA TYR A 80 0.13 -4.04 -9.06
C TYR A 80 0.67 -5.42 -8.70
N ASN A 81 1.86 -5.50 -8.12
CA ASN A 81 2.48 -6.76 -7.72
C ASN A 81 1.66 -7.49 -6.64
N MET A 82 1.08 -6.75 -5.70
CA MET A 82 0.18 -7.30 -4.67
C MET A 82 -1.09 -7.89 -5.29
N ILE A 83 -1.66 -7.26 -6.31
CA ILE A 83 -2.82 -7.76 -7.04
C ILE A 83 -2.42 -9.01 -7.84
N ASN A 84 -1.40 -8.90 -8.67
CA ASN A 84 -0.97 -9.97 -9.57
C ASN A 84 -0.59 -11.25 -8.81
N ASN A 85 0.18 -11.12 -7.73
CA ASN A 85 0.72 -12.26 -6.99
C ASN A 85 -0.21 -12.74 -5.86
N GLY A 86 -1.18 -11.91 -5.45
CA GLY A 86 -1.96 -12.14 -4.24
C GLY A 86 -1.10 -12.12 -2.98
N ARG A 87 -1.64 -12.63 -1.91
CA ARG A 87 -0.92 -12.84 -0.63
C ARG A 87 -1.12 -14.28 -0.18
N PRO A 88 -0.29 -15.21 -0.62
CA PRO A 88 -0.35 -16.61 -0.19
C PRO A 88 -0.35 -16.74 1.33
N ALA A 89 -1.05 -17.75 1.86
CA ALA A 89 -1.36 -17.92 3.27
C ALA A 89 -2.27 -16.81 3.87
N THR A 90 -2.94 -16.05 3.03
CA THR A 90 -4.04 -15.15 3.41
C THR A 90 -5.24 -15.41 2.49
N MET A 91 -6.36 -14.76 2.76
CA MET A 91 -7.56 -14.87 1.90
C MET A 91 -7.44 -14.07 0.58
N MET A 92 -6.36 -13.34 0.33
CA MET A 92 -6.16 -12.58 -0.91
C MET A 92 -5.58 -13.49 -2.00
N PRO A 93 -6.39 -13.96 -2.97
CA PRO A 93 -5.90 -14.80 -4.07
C PRO A 93 -5.00 -14.00 -5.01
N ASN A 94 -4.28 -14.71 -5.89
CA ASN A 94 -3.63 -14.03 -7.02
C ASN A 94 -4.68 -13.70 -8.10
N PHE A 95 -4.46 -12.59 -8.78
CA PHE A 95 -5.29 -12.13 -9.87
C PHE A 95 -4.53 -12.13 -11.22
N SER A 96 -3.54 -13.01 -11.37
CA SER A 96 -2.75 -13.15 -12.59
C SER A 96 -3.56 -13.64 -13.81
N PHE A 97 -4.79 -14.09 -13.62
CA PHE A 97 -5.73 -14.45 -14.67
C PHE A 97 -6.41 -13.23 -15.32
N ILE A 98 -6.33 -12.03 -14.70
CA ILE A 98 -6.84 -10.78 -15.26
C ILE A 98 -5.75 -10.19 -16.17
N GLU A 99 -6.16 -9.57 -17.28
CA GLU A 99 -5.21 -8.90 -18.18
C GLU A 99 -4.40 -7.81 -17.47
N GLU A 100 -3.15 -7.64 -17.86
CA GLU A 100 -2.25 -6.65 -17.26
C GLU A 100 -2.84 -5.23 -17.29
N ARG A 101 -3.51 -4.87 -18.39
CA ARG A 101 -4.20 -3.59 -18.54
C ARG A 101 -5.28 -3.41 -17.46
N GLU A 102 -6.11 -4.41 -17.26
CA GLU A 102 -7.19 -4.39 -16.28
C GLU A 102 -6.65 -4.31 -14.84
N GLN A 103 -5.55 -5.01 -14.54
CA GLN A 103 -4.88 -4.87 -13.25
C GLN A 103 -4.37 -3.44 -13.02
N ARG A 104 -3.83 -2.77 -14.04
CA ARG A 104 -3.40 -1.37 -13.97
C ARG A 104 -4.58 -0.40 -13.81
N GLU A 105 -5.72 -0.69 -14.42
CA GLU A 105 -6.96 0.07 -14.25
C GLU A 105 -7.46 -0.03 -12.80
N ILE A 106 -7.37 -1.21 -12.16
CA ILE A 106 -7.65 -1.36 -10.71
C ILE A 106 -6.68 -0.49 -9.88
N VAL A 107 -5.39 -0.48 -10.22
CA VAL A 107 -4.39 0.38 -9.53
C VAL A 107 -4.77 1.86 -9.68
N SER A 108 -5.18 2.30 -10.88
CA SER A 108 -5.62 3.68 -11.13
C SER A 108 -6.83 4.05 -10.26
N TYR A 109 -7.79 3.13 -10.12
CA TYR A 109 -8.94 3.34 -9.24
C TYR A 109 -8.53 3.44 -7.77
N ILE A 110 -7.72 2.52 -7.27
CA ILE A 110 -7.19 2.57 -5.89
C ILE A 110 -6.41 3.87 -5.67
N ARG A 111 -5.61 4.29 -6.65
CA ARG A 111 -4.83 5.52 -6.58
C ARG A 111 -5.70 6.78 -6.57
N SER A 112 -6.88 6.75 -7.18
CA SER A 112 -7.82 7.88 -7.17
C SER A 112 -8.30 8.27 -5.77
N TRP A 113 -8.18 7.39 -4.79
CA TRP A 113 -8.46 7.70 -3.38
C TRP A 113 -7.36 8.49 -2.69
N GLN A 114 -6.19 8.68 -3.32
CA GLN A 114 -5.11 9.46 -2.72
C GLN A 114 -5.43 10.96 -2.77
N THR A 115 -5.69 11.54 -1.62
CA THR A 115 -6.04 12.96 -1.48
C THR A 115 -4.89 13.81 -0.97
N LYS A 116 -3.82 13.17 -0.49
CA LYS A 116 -2.65 13.84 0.09
C LYS A 116 -1.38 13.25 -0.48
N GLN A 117 -0.41 14.12 -0.80
CA GLN A 117 0.95 13.73 -1.13
C GLN A 117 1.80 13.90 0.14
N ILE A 118 1.99 12.83 0.89
CA ILE A 118 2.75 12.85 2.15
C ILE A 118 4.04 12.05 1.92
N ARG A 119 5.17 12.67 2.18
CA ARG A 119 6.45 11.97 2.26
C ARG A 119 6.72 11.63 3.72
N HIS A 120 6.61 10.36 4.05
CA HIS A 120 7.00 9.88 5.37
C HIS A 120 8.53 9.84 5.49
N GLU A 121 9.05 10.40 6.57
CA GLU A 121 10.48 10.29 6.88
C GLU A 121 10.78 8.91 7.44
N ALA A 122 11.89 8.33 7.02
CA ALA A 122 12.40 7.06 7.49
C ALA A 122 13.94 7.05 7.39
N PRO A 123 14.63 6.23 8.19
CA PRO A 123 16.05 6.01 8.02
C PRO A 123 16.36 5.51 6.60
N SER A 124 17.50 5.94 6.06
CA SER A 124 17.92 5.49 4.71
C SER A 124 18.37 4.03 4.68
N ILE A 125 18.79 3.51 5.82
CA ILE A 125 19.19 2.12 6.04
C ILE A 125 18.51 1.65 7.32
N ILE A 126 17.90 0.48 7.29
CA ILE A 126 17.32 -0.17 8.45
C ILE A 126 18.32 -1.22 8.93
N GLU A 127 18.88 -0.99 10.09
CA GLU A 127 19.77 -1.91 10.80
C GLU A 127 19.29 -2.00 12.25
N GLY A 128 19.07 -3.19 12.75
CA GLY A 128 18.47 -3.41 14.06
C GLY A 128 19.09 -4.54 14.86
N ASN A 129 18.65 -4.66 16.09
CA ASN A 129 19.03 -5.74 17.01
C ASN A 129 17.82 -6.67 17.18
N THR A 130 17.92 -7.90 16.66
CA THR A 130 16.82 -8.89 16.69
C THR A 130 16.39 -9.25 18.10
N LEU A 131 17.30 -9.32 19.09
CA LEU A 131 16.96 -9.64 20.47
C LEU A 131 16.15 -8.53 21.15
N ASN A 132 16.43 -7.27 20.85
CA ASN A 132 15.60 -6.14 21.31
C ASN A 132 14.29 -6.11 20.54
N GLY A 133 14.35 -6.35 19.23
CA GLY A 133 13.18 -6.42 18.34
C GLY A 133 12.17 -7.48 18.79
N GLU A 134 12.64 -8.67 19.22
CA GLU A 134 11.78 -9.72 19.77
C GLU A 134 11.02 -9.25 21.02
N LYS A 135 11.69 -8.62 21.96
CA LYS A 135 11.07 -8.08 23.18
C LYS A 135 10.04 -7.01 22.86
N LEU A 136 10.41 -6.08 21.97
CA LEU A 136 9.53 -4.99 21.55
C LEU A 136 8.34 -5.51 20.76
N TYR A 137 8.52 -6.47 19.87
CA TYR A 137 7.46 -7.14 19.13
C TYR A 137 6.46 -7.82 20.08
N SER A 138 6.96 -8.66 20.98
CA SER A 138 6.13 -9.37 21.96
C SER A 138 5.30 -8.40 22.81
N SER A 139 5.90 -7.30 23.26
CA SER A 139 5.23 -6.31 24.12
C SER A 139 4.24 -5.40 23.38
N ASN A 140 4.46 -5.12 22.09
CA ASN A 140 3.75 -4.08 21.36
C ASN A 140 2.94 -4.57 20.16
N CYS A 141 3.24 -5.74 19.59
CA CYS A 141 2.73 -6.17 18.30
C CYS A 141 2.01 -7.53 18.39
N ALA A 142 2.53 -8.48 19.18
CA ALA A 142 2.07 -9.86 19.26
C ALA A 142 0.59 -9.98 19.67
N MET A 143 0.09 -9.09 20.53
CA MET A 143 -1.33 -9.11 20.92
C MET A 143 -2.29 -9.01 19.74
N CYS A 144 -1.91 -8.33 18.65
CA CYS A 144 -2.71 -8.22 17.46
C CYS A 144 -2.20 -9.14 16.33
N HIS A 145 -0.87 -9.22 16.15
CA HIS A 145 -0.29 -9.93 15.01
C HIS A 145 0.08 -11.40 15.30
N GLY A 146 -0.16 -11.89 16.53
CA GLY A 146 0.21 -13.22 16.99
C GLY A 146 1.70 -13.31 17.36
N GLU A 147 2.05 -14.30 18.18
CA GLU A 147 3.44 -14.53 18.62
C GLU A 147 4.33 -14.96 17.43
N THR A 148 3.75 -15.58 16.41
CA THR A 148 4.43 -16.05 15.20
C THR A 148 4.24 -15.11 14.00
N GLY A 149 3.60 -13.97 14.18
CA GLY A 149 3.33 -13.04 13.09
C GLY A 149 2.28 -13.52 12.07
N SER A 150 1.51 -14.54 12.43
CA SER A 150 0.49 -15.17 11.58
C SER A 150 -0.79 -14.33 11.45
N GLY A 151 -0.90 -13.27 12.23
CA GLY A 151 -2.13 -12.48 12.36
C GLY A 151 -3.15 -13.16 13.27
N LEU A 152 -4.22 -12.46 13.56
CA LEU A 152 -5.36 -13.02 14.30
C LEU A 152 -6.64 -12.79 13.50
N LEU A 153 -7.48 -13.83 13.41
CA LEU A 153 -8.73 -13.78 12.67
C LEU A 153 -9.56 -12.54 13.10
N ALA A 154 -10.09 -11.82 12.14
CA ALA A 154 -10.89 -10.61 12.34
C ALA A 154 -10.17 -9.44 13.09
N THR A 155 -8.87 -9.55 13.36
CA THR A 155 -8.13 -8.51 14.10
C THR A 155 -7.02 -7.90 13.27
N SER A 156 -6.17 -8.73 12.67
CA SER A 156 -5.00 -8.27 11.94
C SER A 156 -4.53 -9.27 10.89
N THR A 157 -3.80 -8.77 9.91
CA THR A 157 -3.23 -9.60 8.84
C THR A 157 -1.92 -10.26 9.27
N ALA A 158 -1.60 -11.40 8.63
CA ALA A 158 -0.29 -12.02 8.72
C ALA A 158 0.80 -11.08 8.21
N ILE A 159 1.87 -10.94 8.96
CA ILE A 159 3.01 -10.07 8.64
C ILE A 159 4.32 -10.82 8.42
N ALA A 160 4.45 -12.04 8.95
CA ALA A 160 5.69 -12.80 8.90
C ALA A 160 5.73 -13.87 7.80
N ASN A 161 4.70 -14.01 6.95
CA ASN A 161 4.80 -14.97 5.86
C ASN A 161 5.76 -14.48 4.75
N SER A 162 6.45 -15.42 4.11
CA SER A 162 7.50 -15.16 3.12
C SER A 162 7.06 -14.26 1.96
N ASN A 163 5.79 -14.35 1.56
CA ASN A 163 5.29 -13.58 0.42
C ASN A 163 4.96 -12.13 0.81
N THR A 164 4.42 -11.90 2.01
CA THR A 164 4.23 -10.55 2.54
C THR A 164 5.58 -9.86 2.69
N LEU A 165 6.58 -10.57 3.22
CA LEU A 165 7.93 -10.03 3.40
C LEU A 165 8.62 -9.69 2.08
N LYS A 166 8.43 -10.49 1.02
CA LYS A 166 8.98 -10.21 -0.32
C LYS A 166 8.31 -9.03 -1.03
N GLN A 167 7.07 -8.73 -0.70
CA GLN A 167 6.30 -7.66 -1.34
C GLN A 167 6.44 -6.30 -0.66
N MET A 168 7.17 -6.22 0.44
CA MET A 168 7.35 -5.01 1.23
C MET A 168 8.84 -4.82 1.54
N SER A 169 9.41 -3.67 1.25
CA SER A 169 10.77 -3.33 1.66
C SER A 169 10.85 -3.02 3.16
N ASP A 170 12.05 -3.04 3.73
CA ASP A 170 12.28 -2.70 5.15
C ASP A 170 11.84 -1.28 5.46
N ILE A 171 12.11 -0.33 4.54
CA ILE A 171 11.67 1.06 4.67
C ILE A 171 10.14 1.16 4.67
N GLN A 172 9.44 0.43 3.79
CA GLN A 172 7.98 0.41 3.77
C GLN A 172 7.41 -0.21 5.05
N MET A 173 8.05 -1.24 5.58
CA MET A 173 7.68 -1.85 6.86
C MET A 173 7.91 -0.88 8.01
N TRP A 174 9.06 -0.25 8.06
CA TRP A 174 9.41 0.77 9.05
C TRP A 174 8.39 1.91 9.05
N ILE A 175 8.09 2.49 7.86
CA ILE A 175 7.08 3.55 7.71
C ILE A 175 5.71 3.08 8.20
N THR A 176 5.32 1.84 7.88
CA THR A 176 4.02 1.29 8.29
C THR A 176 3.93 1.14 9.81
N ILE A 177 5.01 0.75 10.48
CA ILE A 177 5.06 0.65 11.95
C ILE A 177 5.09 2.05 12.58
N ALA A 178 5.95 2.94 12.05
CA ALA A 178 6.16 4.27 12.59
C ALA A 178 4.89 5.13 12.57
N TYR A 179 4.26 5.22 11.40
CA TYR A 179 3.12 6.11 11.16
C TYR A 179 1.77 5.43 11.30
N GLY A 180 1.75 4.11 11.43
CA GLY A 180 0.51 3.33 11.54
C GLY A 180 -0.32 3.36 10.25
N ARG A 181 -1.59 3.01 10.36
CA ARG A 181 -2.59 3.08 9.29
C ARG A 181 -3.79 3.89 9.77
N GLU A 182 -3.95 5.07 9.20
CA GLU A 182 -5.05 6.00 9.49
C GLU A 182 -6.40 5.26 9.42
N ASP A 183 -7.31 5.58 10.33
CA ASP A 183 -8.64 4.96 10.46
C ASP A 183 -8.65 3.44 10.72
N THR A 184 -7.53 2.85 11.18
CA THR A 184 -7.45 1.44 11.57
C THR A 184 -6.99 1.27 13.02
N ARG A 185 -7.03 0.02 13.51
CA ARG A 185 -6.48 -0.32 14.84
C ARG A 185 -4.94 -0.21 14.92
N MET A 186 -4.26 -0.16 13.77
CA MET A 186 -2.82 0.01 13.70
C MET A 186 -2.45 1.50 13.76
N GLY A 187 -2.51 2.07 14.95
CA GLY A 187 -2.08 3.45 15.19
C GLY A 187 -0.57 3.64 15.06
N PRO A 188 -0.09 4.90 15.00
CA PRO A 188 1.33 5.21 14.94
C PRO A 188 2.07 4.71 16.18
N SER A 189 3.32 4.29 15.98
CA SER A 189 4.18 3.78 17.05
C SER A 189 5.38 4.68 17.32
N LEU A 190 5.75 5.57 16.37
CA LEU A 190 6.90 6.47 16.51
C LEU A 190 6.62 7.52 17.59
N LYS A 191 7.62 7.73 18.45
CA LYS A 191 7.59 8.74 19.50
C LYS A 191 7.36 10.14 18.93
N GLY A 192 6.50 10.88 19.61
CA GLY A 192 6.10 12.23 19.18
C GLY A 192 4.89 12.27 18.24
N LEU A 193 4.39 11.12 17.76
CA LEU A 193 3.11 11.03 17.07
C LEU A 193 1.98 10.71 18.05
N GLU A 194 0.74 11.00 17.65
CA GLU A 194 -0.46 10.72 18.44
C GLU A 194 -0.82 9.23 18.44
N GLY A 195 -0.01 8.40 19.10
CA GLY A 195 -0.19 6.97 19.24
C GLY A 195 -0.02 6.50 20.67
N VAL A 196 -0.58 5.34 21.01
CA VAL A 196 -0.42 4.71 22.33
C VAL A 196 1.02 4.27 22.58
N LYS A 197 1.69 3.83 21.51
CA LYS A 197 3.09 3.43 21.56
C LYS A 197 3.98 4.65 21.32
N GLN A 198 5.13 4.68 21.97
CA GLN A 198 6.10 5.77 21.88
C GLN A 198 7.49 5.17 21.70
N LEU A 199 7.73 4.55 20.55
CA LEU A 199 8.98 3.88 20.21
C LEU A 199 9.96 4.88 19.57
N GLU A 200 11.23 4.76 19.92
CA GLU A 200 12.30 5.48 19.24
C GLU A 200 12.51 4.90 17.82
N GLU A 201 13.16 5.63 16.92
CA GLU A 201 13.44 5.16 15.56
C GLU A 201 14.22 3.85 15.54
N GLN A 202 15.18 3.68 16.46
CA GLN A 202 15.96 2.45 16.60
C GLN A 202 15.09 1.27 17.05
N ASP A 203 14.14 1.49 17.96
CA ASP A 203 13.22 0.43 18.41
C ASP A 203 12.40 -0.13 17.23
N ILE A 204 11.98 0.75 16.33
CA ILE A 204 11.24 0.35 15.12
C ILE A 204 12.15 -0.42 14.16
N SER A 205 13.41 0.01 14.02
CA SER A 205 14.40 -0.70 13.20
C SER A 205 14.70 -2.09 13.77
N ASP A 206 14.81 -2.22 15.09
CA ASP A 206 15.00 -3.51 15.77
C ASP A 206 13.81 -4.46 15.53
N ILE A 207 12.58 -3.93 15.56
CA ILE A 207 11.37 -4.72 15.25
C ILE A 207 11.38 -5.18 13.79
N VAL A 208 11.74 -4.31 12.84
CA VAL A 208 11.83 -4.68 11.42
C VAL A 208 12.83 -5.79 11.21
N GLU A 209 14.03 -5.68 11.80
CA GLU A 209 15.07 -6.69 11.72
C GLU A 209 14.61 -8.04 12.30
N TYR A 210 13.97 -8.02 13.47
CA TYR A 210 13.41 -9.23 14.08
C TYR A 210 12.35 -9.90 13.17
N ILE A 211 11.47 -9.13 12.56
CA ILE A 211 10.44 -9.67 11.66
C ILE A 211 11.10 -10.33 10.44
N ARG A 212 12.17 -9.75 9.91
CA ARG A 212 12.88 -10.24 8.72
C ARG A 212 13.68 -11.50 8.98
N GLU A 213 14.44 -11.52 10.07
CA GLU A 213 15.47 -12.52 10.30
C GLU A 213 14.99 -13.68 11.17
N GLU A 214 14.05 -13.45 12.10
CA GLU A 214 13.68 -14.45 13.08
C GLU A 214 12.18 -14.79 13.09
N LEU A 215 11.29 -13.81 13.01
CA LEU A 215 9.85 -14.07 13.10
C LEU A 215 9.36 -14.86 11.89
N PHE A 216 9.99 -14.69 10.74
CA PHE A 216 9.73 -15.45 9.53
C PHE A 216 9.83 -16.97 9.74
N ASP A 217 10.85 -17.42 10.46
CA ASP A 217 11.06 -18.84 10.76
C ASP A 217 10.05 -19.40 11.78
N LYS A 218 9.44 -18.50 12.58
CA LYS A 218 8.43 -18.84 13.58
C LYS A 218 6.99 -18.84 13.01
N TYR A 219 6.82 -18.45 11.74
CA TYR A 219 5.50 -18.32 11.13
C TYR A 219 4.73 -19.63 11.14
N ASP A 220 3.59 -19.65 11.84
CA ASP A 220 2.66 -20.77 11.89
C ASP A 220 1.27 -20.35 11.35
N PRO A 221 0.89 -20.78 10.15
CA PRO A 221 -0.44 -20.48 9.61
C PRO A 221 -1.58 -21.12 10.40
N GLY A 222 -1.29 -22.12 11.24
CA GLY A 222 -2.29 -22.77 12.09
C GLY A 222 -2.71 -21.95 13.30
N GLU A 223 -1.87 -21.02 13.76
CA GLU A 223 -2.15 -20.15 14.92
C GLU A 223 -3.38 -19.26 14.68
N THR A 224 -3.64 -18.88 13.44
CA THR A 224 -4.73 -17.96 13.07
C THR A 224 -6.11 -18.61 12.99
N GLY A 225 -6.19 -19.94 13.05
CA GLY A 225 -7.42 -20.69 12.76
C GLY A 225 -7.83 -20.62 11.26
N HIS A 226 -6.96 -20.11 10.37
CA HIS A 226 -7.21 -20.06 8.93
C HIS A 226 -7.14 -21.43 8.22
N ASN A 227 -6.77 -22.50 8.93
CA ASN A 227 -6.71 -23.87 8.40
C ASN A 227 -8.05 -24.60 8.40
N ALA A 228 -9.18 -23.91 8.55
CA ALA A 228 -10.47 -24.51 8.39
C ALA A 228 -11.00 -24.24 6.96
N HIS A 229 -10.68 -25.22 6.06
CA HIS A 229 -11.23 -25.50 4.73
C HIS A 229 -10.47 -25.00 3.52
#